data_aff0c4129df032983215c7c628ae1a18
#
_entry.id   aff0c4129df032983215c7c628ae1a18
#
_cell.length_a   1.000
_cell.length_b   1.000
_cell.length_c   1.000
_cell.angle_alpha   90.00
_cell.angle_beta   90.00
_cell.angle_gamma   90.00
#
_symmetry.space_group_name_H-M   'P 1'
#
loop_
_entity.id
_entity.type
_entity.pdbx_description
1 polymer ?
#
loop_
_entity_poly.entity_id
_entity_poly.type
_entity_poly.pdbx_seq_one_letter_code
_entity_poly.pdbx_strand_id
1 'polypeptide(L)'
;AGLESGEIDQETLIEDTGEIVIDQYRYGNWYFDQYGKTEGEINLERALARSNDIFFYRLGEKVGVDEIVSWASKMGLGERTGIELPGESEGLVPTRLWKERTTGERWFLGNTYHLSIGQGDLTATPLQIARMTLAAVSGRRCQVSLLQDSEVECVDLGISSKNIEIVKSGMRAACATGGTAFSFFEFGPYVLCKTGTAQHAGQTSDEVLPHAWITVAYPGDNPEMILTVMLDSAGEGSYEAGPVAKEILGRWQEVE
;
A
#
# COMPACT_ATOMS: atom_id res chain seq x y z
N ALA A 1 4.13 9.99 -4.01
CA ALA A 1 5.42 10.40 -4.58
C ALA A 1 5.26 10.71 -6.08
N GLY A 2 5.18 9.73 -6.98
CA GLY A 2 5.25 9.91 -8.43
C GLY A 2 4.31 10.95 -9.05
N LEU A 3 3.08 11.09 -8.55
CA LEU A 3 2.15 12.13 -8.98
C LEU A 3 2.58 13.53 -8.50
N GLU A 4 3.03 13.65 -7.25
CA GLU A 4 3.43 14.95 -6.68
C GLU A 4 4.79 15.42 -7.19
N SER A 5 5.69 14.51 -7.57
CA SER A 5 6.96 14.85 -8.22
C SER A 5 6.79 15.18 -9.71
N GLY A 6 5.63 14.87 -10.31
CA GLY A 6 5.38 15.05 -11.74
C GLY A 6 6.03 13.99 -12.64
N GLU A 7 6.58 12.92 -12.07
CA GLU A 7 7.18 11.81 -12.85
C GLU A 7 6.14 11.02 -13.63
N ILE A 8 4.90 11.01 -13.14
CA ILE A 8 3.73 10.47 -13.82
C ILE A 8 2.51 11.38 -13.62
N ASP A 9 1.55 11.22 -14.50
CA ASP A 9 0.21 11.78 -14.43
C ASP A 9 -0.84 10.68 -14.68
N GLN A 10 -2.12 11.07 -14.80
CA GLN A 10 -3.23 10.15 -15.05
C GLN A 10 -3.12 9.40 -16.38
N GLU A 11 -2.52 10.04 -17.41
CA GLU A 11 -2.42 9.51 -18.77
C GLU A 11 -1.12 8.72 -19.00
N THR A 12 -0.20 8.74 -18.03
CA THR A 12 1.09 8.05 -18.15
C THR A 12 0.87 6.55 -18.22
N LEU A 13 1.32 5.94 -19.32
CA LEU A 13 1.28 4.50 -19.54
C LEU A 13 2.66 3.87 -19.26
N ILE A 14 2.64 2.72 -18.65
CA ILE A 14 3.81 1.86 -18.42
C ILE A 14 3.45 0.46 -18.90
N GLU A 15 4.33 -0.15 -19.69
CA GLU A 15 4.14 -1.51 -20.18
C GLU A 15 4.40 -2.53 -19.07
N ASP A 16 3.42 -3.41 -18.83
CA ASP A 16 3.59 -4.60 -17.99
C ASP A 16 4.28 -5.70 -18.81
N THR A 17 5.57 -5.83 -18.63
CA THR A 17 6.39 -6.86 -19.28
C THR A 17 6.31 -8.23 -18.60
N GLY A 18 5.55 -8.35 -17.50
CA GLY A 18 5.44 -9.55 -16.68
C GLY A 18 6.61 -9.73 -15.71
N GLU A 19 7.81 -9.39 -16.15
CA GLU A 19 9.02 -9.47 -15.32
C GLU A 19 10.06 -8.43 -15.75
N ILE A 20 10.96 -8.10 -14.83
CA ILE A 20 12.18 -7.32 -15.07
C ILE A 20 13.37 -8.18 -14.60
N VAL A 21 14.39 -8.31 -15.44
CA VAL A 21 15.63 -9.01 -15.08
C VAL A 21 16.78 -8.01 -15.03
N ILE A 22 17.48 -7.97 -13.89
CA ILE A 22 18.69 -7.17 -13.70
C ILE A 22 19.80 -8.12 -13.28
N ASP A 23 20.81 -8.26 -14.12
CA ASP A 23 21.88 -9.25 -13.95
C ASP A 23 21.29 -10.67 -13.76
N GLN A 24 21.40 -11.21 -12.56
CA GLN A 24 20.89 -12.54 -12.19
C GLN A 24 19.58 -12.51 -11.40
N TYR A 25 19.07 -11.31 -11.10
CA TYR A 25 17.89 -11.13 -10.26
C TYR A 25 16.66 -10.89 -11.12
N ARG A 26 15.57 -11.61 -10.79
CA ARG A 26 14.27 -11.51 -11.42
C ARG A 26 13.28 -10.82 -10.49
N TYR A 27 12.53 -9.88 -11.03
CA TYR A 27 11.45 -9.15 -10.37
C TYR A 27 10.17 -9.39 -11.17
N GLY A 28 9.32 -10.29 -10.70
CA GLY A 28 8.09 -10.71 -11.37
C GLY A 28 6.89 -9.88 -10.98
N ASN A 29 5.84 -9.99 -11.79
CA ASN A 29 4.49 -9.55 -11.48
C ASN A 29 3.64 -10.76 -11.12
N TRP A 30 2.88 -10.72 -10.03
CA TRP A 30 2.06 -11.83 -9.55
C TRP A 30 1.17 -12.45 -10.63
N TYR A 31 0.58 -11.61 -11.51
CA TYR A 31 -0.31 -12.06 -12.59
C TYR A 31 0.43 -12.87 -13.65
N PHE A 32 1.66 -12.47 -13.96
CA PHE A 32 2.54 -13.22 -14.86
C PHE A 32 3.01 -14.53 -14.23
N ASP A 33 3.40 -14.49 -12.95
CA ASP A 33 3.89 -15.68 -12.24
C ASP A 33 2.80 -16.75 -12.07
N GLN A 34 1.55 -16.36 -11.83
CA GLN A 34 0.44 -17.30 -11.66
C GLN A 34 -0.19 -17.76 -12.97
N TYR A 35 -0.27 -16.89 -13.98
CA TYR A 35 -1.07 -17.15 -15.18
C TYR A 35 -0.28 -17.03 -16.50
N GLY A 36 0.97 -16.64 -16.49
CA GLY A 36 1.78 -16.39 -17.68
C GLY A 36 1.27 -15.26 -18.58
N LYS A 37 0.55 -14.28 -17.98
CA LYS A 37 -0.12 -13.19 -18.70
C LYS A 37 0.34 -11.83 -18.21
N THR A 38 0.28 -10.83 -19.08
CA THR A 38 0.55 -9.43 -18.78
C THR A 38 -0.70 -8.57 -18.99
N GLU A 39 -0.71 -7.37 -18.41
CA GLU A 39 -1.80 -6.40 -18.59
C GLU A 39 -1.57 -5.47 -19.81
N GLY A 40 -0.39 -5.54 -20.46
CA GLY A 40 0.00 -4.63 -21.53
C GLY A 40 0.34 -3.23 -21.02
N GLU A 41 0.03 -2.20 -21.82
CA GLU A 41 0.20 -0.80 -21.37
C GLU A 41 -0.92 -0.41 -20.41
N ILE A 42 -0.55 0.00 -19.21
CA ILE A 42 -1.48 0.37 -18.13
C ILE A 42 -1.12 1.71 -17.51
N ASN A 43 -2.13 2.43 -17.03
CA ASN A 43 -1.98 3.64 -16.24
C ASN A 43 -1.99 3.34 -14.73
N LEU A 44 -1.82 4.38 -13.88
CA LEU A 44 -1.79 4.24 -12.43
C LEU A 44 -3.09 3.66 -11.86
N GLU A 45 -4.26 4.03 -12.40
CA GLU A 45 -5.55 3.50 -11.96
C GLU A 45 -5.59 1.97 -12.12
N ARG A 46 -5.25 1.48 -13.30
CA ARG A 46 -5.20 0.04 -13.58
C ARG A 46 -4.12 -0.65 -12.75
N ALA A 47 -2.95 -0.03 -12.59
CA ALA A 47 -1.87 -0.58 -11.77
C ALA A 47 -2.27 -0.74 -10.30
N LEU A 48 -2.98 0.23 -9.72
CA LEU A 48 -3.53 0.14 -8.36
C LEU A 48 -4.61 -0.94 -8.26
N ALA A 49 -5.54 -0.98 -9.23
CA ALA A 49 -6.63 -1.95 -9.28
C ALA A 49 -6.13 -3.40 -9.34
N ARG A 50 -5.07 -3.63 -10.11
CA ARG A 50 -4.48 -4.95 -10.34
C ARG A 50 -3.29 -5.26 -9.44
N SER A 51 -2.87 -4.29 -8.61
CA SER A 51 -1.65 -4.44 -7.82
C SER A 51 -0.44 -4.85 -8.68
N ASN A 52 -0.23 -4.15 -9.79
CA ASN A 52 0.77 -4.52 -10.80
C ASN A 52 2.17 -4.12 -10.36
N ASP A 53 3.03 -5.10 -10.10
CA ASP A 53 4.38 -4.88 -9.58
C ASP A 53 5.28 -4.17 -10.59
N ILE A 54 5.19 -4.51 -11.88
CA ILE A 54 6.04 -3.92 -12.93
C ILE A 54 5.83 -2.42 -13.04
N PHE A 55 4.57 -1.97 -12.97
CA PHE A 55 4.27 -0.53 -12.97
C PHE A 55 5.00 0.19 -11.84
N PHE A 56 4.91 -0.35 -10.62
CA PHE A 56 5.52 0.29 -9.45
C PHE A 56 7.05 0.14 -9.42
N TYR A 57 7.63 -0.92 -9.96
CA TYR A 57 9.08 -1.01 -10.15
C TYR A 57 9.58 0.10 -11.08
N ARG A 58 8.95 0.28 -12.24
CA ARG A 58 9.30 1.33 -13.20
C ARG A 58 9.05 2.73 -12.66
N LEU A 59 7.98 2.90 -11.90
CA LEU A 59 7.74 4.16 -11.21
C LEU A 59 8.82 4.44 -10.15
N GLY A 60 9.22 3.42 -9.40
CA GLY A 60 10.30 3.53 -8.41
C GLY A 60 11.64 3.92 -9.03
N GLU A 61 11.98 3.43 -10.23
CA GLU A 61 13.16 3.87 -10.99
C GLU A 61 13.12 5.38 -11.28
N LYS A 62 11.95 5.89 -11.71
CA LYS A 62 11.77 7.30 -12.08
C LYS A 62 11.83 8.21 -10.84
N VAL A 63 11.11 7.84 -9.80
CA VAL A 63 10.97 8.64 -8.57
C VAL A 63 12.24 8.59 -7.71
N GLY A 64 12.88 7.43 -7.65
CA GLY A 64 14.06 7.21 -6.81
C GLY A 64 13.73 7.01 -5.33
N VAL A 65 14.64 6.29 -4.64
CA VAL A 65 14.42 5.87 -3.25
C VAL A 65 14.27 7.03 -2.28
N ASP A 66 15.01 8.11 -2.46
CA ASP A 66 15.03 9.21 -1.49
C ASP A 66 13.67 9.94 -1.46
N GLU A 67 13.02 10.09 -2.60
CA GLU A 67 11.68 10.67 -2.70
C GLU A 67 10.61 9.69 -2.19
N ILE A 68 10.74 8.39 -2.47
CA ILE A 68 9.84 7.36 -1.92
C ILE A 68 9.90 7.37 -0.39
N VAL A 69 11.10 7.38 0.19
CA VAL A 69 11.33 7.45 1.64
C VAL A 69 10.74 8.73 2.23
N SER A 70 10.96 9.88 1.58
CA SER A 70 10.42 11.18 2.00
C SER A 70 8.89 11.13 2.11
N TRP A 71 8.20 10.61 1.09
CA TRP A 71 6.74 10.49 1.10
C TRP A 71 6.25 9.43 2.09
N ALA A 72 6.92 8.30 2.23
CA ALA A 72 6.58 7.29 3.23
C ALA A 72 6.59 7.89 4.65
N SER A 73 7.64 8.64 4.97
CA SER A 73 7.75 9.34 6.26
C SER A 73 6.71 10.46 6.43
N LYS A 74 6.47 11.28 5.39
CA LYS A 74 5.41 12.31 5.41
C LYS A 74 4.03 11.71 5.69
N MET A 75 3.74 10.52 5.17
CA MET A 75 2.50 9.80 5.39
C MET A 75 2.45 9.04 6.73
N GLY A 76 3.55 9.08 7.51
CA GLY A 76 3.61 8.56 8.87
C GLY A 76 4.10 7.13 9.01
N LEU A 77 4.80 6.58 8.01
CA LEU A 77 5.53 5.33 8.17
C LEU A 77 6.89 5.58 8.85
N GLY A 78 7.38 4.61 9.61
CA GLY A 78 8.67 4.70 10.29
C GLY A 78 8.66 5.60 11.53
N GLU A 79 7.49 5.94 12.07
CA GLU A 79 7.31 6.72 13.30
C GLU A 79 6.10 6.20 14.09
N ARG A 80 6.07 6.42 15.38
CA ARG A 80 4.89 6.10 16.20
C ARG A 80 3.69 6.94 15.79
N THR A 81 2.49 6.35 15.89
CA THR A 81 1.25 7.09 15.59
C THR A 81 0.86 8.03 16.71
N GLY A 82 1.41 7.82 17.91
CA GLY A 82 1.11 8.59 19.11
C GLY A 82 -0.10 8.07 19.89
N ILE A 83 -0.60 6.86 19.56
CA ILE A 83 -1.66 6.21 20.33
C ILE A 83 -1.27 6.02 21.80
N GLU A 84 -2.19 6.19 22.73
CA GLU A 84 -1.93 6.19 24.19
C GLU A 84 -1.67 4.77 24.77
N LEU A 85 -1.27 3.81 23.93
CA LEU A 85 -0.89 2.47 24.35
C LEU A 85 0.62 2.32 24.45
N PRO A 86 1.13 1.63 25.51
CA PRO A 86 2.55 1.34 25.63
C PRO A 86 2.99 0.29 24.60
N GLY A 87 4.26 0.36 24.18
CA GLY A 87 4.88 -0.66 23.35
C GLY A 87 4.56 -0.52 21.85
N GLU A 88 4.07 0.63 21.40
CA GLU A 88 3.88 0.89 19.98
C GLU A 88 5.21 0.77 19.22
N SER A 89 5.22 -0.01 18.13
CA SER A 89 6.36 -0.13 17.22
C SER A 89 6.42 1.06 16.26
N GLU A 90 7.62 1.57 16.02
CA GLU A 90 7.86 2.61 15.02
C GLU A 90 7.86 2.08 13.59
N GLY A 91 7.97 0.74 13.40
CA GLY A 91 8.25 0.19 12.10
C GLY A 91 9.60 0.65 11.54
N LEU A 92 9.80 0.50 10.25
CA LEU A 92 11.03 0.90 9.57
C LEU A 92 10.74 1.36 8.14
N VAL A 93 11.19 2.56 7.79
CA VAL A 93 11.33 2.99 6.39
C VAL A 93 12.82 2.96 6.06
N PRO A 94 13.29 1.96 5.29
CA PRO A 94 14.71 1.79 5.04
C PRO A 94 15.26 2.91 4.15
N THR A 95 16.40 3.49 4.54
CA THR A 95 17.13 4.47 3.75
C THR A 95 18.46 3.90 3.26
N ARG A 96 19.10 4.57 2.28
CA ARG A 96 20.46 4.22 1.84
C ARG A 96 21.43 4.17 3.03
N LEU A 97 21.36 5.16 3.90
CA LEU A 97 22.23 5.28 5.08
C LEU A 97 21.93 4.19 6.11
N TRP A 98 20.64 3.90 6.35
CA TRP A 98 20.25 2.82 7.25
C TRP A 98 20.81 1.47 6.76
N LYS A 99 20.64 1.16 5.47
CA LYS A 99 21.14 -0.10 4.90
C LYS A 99 22.64 -0.23 5.05
N GLU A 100 23.40 0.79 4.68
CA GLU A 100 24.85 0.79 4.81
C GLU A 100 25.31 0.58 6.26
N ARG A 101 24.68 1.27 7.21
CA ARG A 101 25.04 1.16 8.65
C ARG A 101 24.64 -0.17 9.28
N THR A 102 23.51 -0.75 8.86
CA THR A 102 22.94 -1.93 9.50
C THR A 102 23.44 -3.23 8.86
N THR A 103 23.55 -3.26 7.53
CA THR A 103 23.95 -4.46 6.79
C THR A 103 25.38 -4.39 6.22
N GLY A 104 26.00 -3.22 6.19
CA GLY A 104 27.29 -2.99 5.51
C GLY A 104 27.19 -2.96 3.98
N GLU A 105 25.98 -2.98 3.44
CA GLU A 105 25.74 -3.04 1.99
C GLU A 105 25.30 -1.66 1.46
N ARG A 106 25.73 -1.35 0.24
CA ARG A 106 25.17 -0.21 -0.49
C ARG A 106 23.74 -0.50 -0.98
N TRP A 107 23.00 0.56 -1.24
CA TRP A 107 21.69 0.45 -1.89
C TRP A 107 21.80 0.09 -3.36
N PHE A 108 21.05 -0.91 -3.79
CA PHE A 108 20.94 -1.34 -5.18
C PHE A 108 19.55 -1.04 -5.73
N LEU A 109 19.39 -1.06 -7.05
CA LEU A 109 18.11 -0.83 -7.70
C LEU A 109 17.03 -1.83 -7.25
N GLY A 110 17.40 -3.10 -7.03
CA GLY A 110 16.49 -4.11 -6.48
C GLY A 110 15.89 -3.75 -5.12
N ASN A 111 16.63 -3.02 -4.26
CA ASN A 111 16.08 -2.52 -3.01
C ASN A 111 15.01 -1.45 -3.27
N THR A 112 15.18 -0.60 -4.30
CA THR A 112 14.16 0.36 -4.73
C THR A 112 12.91 -0.36 -5.25
N TYR A 113 13.06 -1.42 -6.02
CA TYR A 113 11.95 -2.22 -6.50
C TYR A 113 11.13 -2.79 -5.35
N HIS A 114 11.78 -3.48 -4.42
CA HIS A 114 11.11 -4.03 -3.26
C HIS A 114 10.39 -2.94 -2.44
N LEU A 115 11.06 -1.82 -2.18
CA LEU A 115 10.45 -0.70 -1.45
C LEU A 115 9.23 -0.11 -2.18
N SER A 116 9.27 -0.04 -3.52
CA SER A 116 8.20 0.53 -4.34
C SER A 116 6.89 -0.26 -4.28
N ILE A 117 6.95 -1.53 -3.88
CA ILE A 117 5.79 -2.40 -3.69
C ILE A 117 5.52 -2.74 -2.21
N GLY A 118 6.21 -2.06 -1.28
CA GLY A 118 6.02 -2.28 0.15
C GLY A 118 6.68 -3.55 0.70
N GLN A 119 7.73 -4.03 0.05
CA GLN A 119 8.49 -5.23 0.41
C GLN A 119 9.92 -4.87 0.85
N GLY A 120 10.75 -5.90 1.04
CA GLY A 120 12.14 -5.76 1.46
C GLY A 120 12.26 -5.47 2.95
N ASP A 121 13.07 -4.46 3.29
CA ASP A 121 13.35 -4.10 4.68
C ASP A 121 12.26 -3.18 5.31
N LEU A 122 11.21 -2.81 4.55
CA LEU A 122 10.10 -2.00 5.06
C LEU A 122 9.29 -2.78 6.08
N THR A 123 9.05 -2.19 7.26
CA THR A 123 8.10 -2.73 8.24
C THR A 123 7.12 -1.66 8.70
N ALA A 124 5.86 -2.04 8.87
CA ALA A 124 4.80 -1.14 9.31
C ALA A 124 3.78 -1.87 10.20
N THR A 125 3.16 -1.14 11.12
CA THR A 125 2.04 -1.65 11.91
C THR A 125 0.71 -1.47 11.15
N PRO A 126 -0.34 -2.27 11.45
CA PRO A 126 -1.67 -2.05 10.87
C PRO A 126 -2.20 -0.63 11.09
N LEU A 127 -1.90 -0.03 12.23
CA LEU A 127 -2.32 1.33 12.54
C LEU A 127 -1.60 2.38 11.67
N GLN A 128 -0.31 2.18 11.39
CA GLN A 128 0.42 3.03 10.44
C GLN A 128 -0.15 2.91 9.02
N ILE A 129 -0.52 1.71 8.58
CA ILE A 129 -1.17 1.50 7.27
C ILE A 129 -2.54 2.19 7.23
N ALA A 130 -3.35 2.10 8.30
CA ALA A 130 -4.62 2.83 8.37
C ALA A 130 -4.41 4.36 8.29
N ARG A 131 -3.45 4.91 9.05
CA ARG A 131 -3.10 6.34 9.02
C ARG A 131 -2.58 6.78 7.66
N MET A 132 -1.72 5.98 7.03
CA MET A 132 -1.22 6.22 5.67
C MET A 132 -2.36 6.19 4.64
N THR A 133 -3.30 5.25 4.77
CA THR A 133 -4.48 5.17 3.90
C THR A 133 -5.33 6.43 4.02
N LEU A 134 -5.61 6.89 5.25
CA LEU A 134 -6.28 8.17 5.47
C LEU A 134 -5.54 9.31 4.77
N ALA A 135 -4.23 9.38 4.93
CA ALA A 135 -3.41 10.42 4.31
C ALA A 135 -3.49 10.37 2.77
N ALA A 136 -3.48 9.17 2.18
CA ALA A 136 -3.57 8.99 0.73
C ALA A 136 -4.93 9.43 0.14
N VAL A 137 -6.03 9.23 0.88
CA VAL A 137 -7.39 9.52 0.39
C VAL A 137 -7.94 10.88 0.83
N SER A 138 -7.29 11.55 1.81
CA SER A 138 -7.73 12.86 2.32
C SER A 138 -6.70 13.98 2.15
N GLY A 139 -5.44 13.66 1.85
CA GLY A 139 -4.33 14.60 1.83
C GLY A 139 -3.86 15.03 3.24
N ARG A 140 -4.40 14.45 4.30
CA ARG A 140 -4.14 14.85 5.69
C ARG A 140 -3.61 13.68 6.51
N ARG A 141 -2.54 13.90 7.27
CA ARG A 141 -2.04 12.95 8.27
C ARG A 141 -2.51 13.39 9.64
N CYS A 142 -3.27 12.53 10.32
CA CYS A 142 -3.80 12.81 11.65
C CYS A 142 -3.06 11.98 12.72
N GLN A 143 -2.99 12.51 13.94
CA GLN A 143 -2.65 11.74 15.11
C GLN A 143 -3.74 10.70 15.39
N VAL A 144 -3.41 9.68 16.17
CA VAL A 144 -4.34 8.64 16.59
C VAL A 144 -4.58 8.76 18.08
N SER A 145 -5.83 8.67 18.53
CA SER A 145 -6.20 8.65 19.94
C SER A 145 -7.29 7.62 20.22
N LEU A 146 -7.22 6.98 21.37
CA LEU A 146 -8.28 6.10 21.90
C LEU A 146 -9.28 6.87 22.76
N LEU A 147 -8.98 8.13 23.09
CA LEU A 147 -9.85 8.95 23.94
C LEU A 147 -10.91 9.62 23.09
N GLN A 148 -12.17 9.40 23.43
CA GLN A 148 -13.33 9.87 22.67
C GLN A 148 -13.37 11.38 22.49
N ASP A 149 -12.93 12.14 23.48
CA ASP A 149 -13.00 13.62 23.50
C ASP A 149 -11.63 14.28 23.24
N SER A 150 -10.64 13.54 22.72
CA SER A 150 -9.34 14.12 22.42
C SER A 150 -9.40 14.99 21.15
N GLU A 151 -8.79 16.16 21.22
CA GLU A 151 -8.51 16.95 20.02
C GLU A 151 -7.37 16.26 19.23
N VAL A 152 -7.71 15.72 18.08
CA VAL A 152 -6.74 15.05 17.18
C VAL A 152 -6.17 16.08 16.22
N GLU A 153 -4.87 16.29 16.27
CA GLU A 153 -4.17 17.15 15.33
C GLU A 153 -3.98 16.46 13.97
N CYS A 154 -4.33 17.18 12.91
CA CYS A 154 -4.12 16.74 11.53
C CYS A 154 -3.25 17.74 10.78
N VAL A 155 -2.24 17.24 10.09
CA VAL A 155 -1.33 18.02 9.24
C VAL A 155 -1.75 17.85 7.79
N ASP A 156 -1.93 18.96 7.08
CA ASP A 156 -2.11 18.96 5.62
C ASP A 156 -0.76 18.63 4.96
N LEU A 157 -0.75 17.62 4.09
CA LEU A 157 0.46 17.15 3.41
C LEU A 157 0.76 17.92 2.11
N GLY A 158 -0.13 18.83 1.72
CA GLY A 158 -0.01 19.59 0.47
C GLY A 158 -0.21 18.75 -0.79
N ILE A 159 -0.91 17.61 -0.68
CA ILE A 159 -1.22 16.75 -1.83
C ILE A 159 -2.32 17.42 -2.65
N SER A 160 -2.13 17.52 -3.97
CA SER A 160 -3.15 18.13 -4.83
C SER A 160 -4.43 17.29 -4.84
N SER A 161 -5.59 17.95 -4.82
CA SER A 161 -6.90 17.27 -4.88
C SER A 161 -7.03 16.40 -6.13
N LYS A 162 -6.44 16.81 -7.25
CA LYS A 162 -6.39 16.00 -8.47
C LYS A 162 -5.67 14.67 -8.23
N ASN A 163 -4.53 14.68 -7.57
CA ASN A 163 -3.74 13.48 -7.31
C ASN A 163 -4.42 12.56 -6.28
N ILE A 164 -5.12 13.14 -5.28
CA ILE A 164 -5.97 12.37 -4.36
C ILE A 164 -7.05 11.62 -5.14
N GLU A 165 -7.76 12.29 -6.05
CA GLU A 165 -8.82 11.64 -6.84
C GLU A 165 -8.30 10.56 -7.79
N ILE A 166 -7.10 10.72 -8.36
CA ILE A 166 -6.46 9.65 -9.16
C ILE A 166 -6.19 8.41 -8.29
N VAL A 167 -5.66 8.59 -7.08
CA VAL A 167 -5.42 7.48 -6.15
C VAL A 167 -6.73 6.84 -5.72
N LYS A 168 -7.75 7.63 -5.36
CA LYS A 168 -9.09 7.12 -5.00
C LYS A 168 -9.72 6.34 -6.16
N SER A 169 -9.56 6.80 -7.42
CA SER A 169 -10.05 6.07 -8.59
C SER A 169 -9.42 4.68 -8.69
N GLY A 170 -8.11 4.57 -8.54
CA GLY A 170 -7.41 3.28 -8.53
C GLY A 170 -7.82 2.37 -7.38
N MET A 171 -8.00 2.92 -6.17
CA MET A 171 -8.49 2.15 -5.02
C MET A 171 -9.95 1.71 -5.18
N ARG A 172 -10.79 2.54 -5.81
CA ARG A 172 -12.18 2.19 -6.17
C ARG A 172 -12.20 1.06 -7.20
N ALA A 173 -11.35 1.13 -8.21
CA ALA A 173 -11.20 0.09 -9.21
C ALA A 173 -10.68 -1.24 -8.64
N ALA A 174 -9.89 -1.21 -7.55
CA ALA A 174 -9.48 -2.41 -6.84
C ALA A 174 -10.63 -3.15 -6.15
N CYS A 175 -11.68 -2.41 -5.72
CA CYS A 175 -12.91 -2.97 -5.15
C CYS A 175 -13.98 -3.31 -6.21
N ALA A 176 -13.76 -3.00 -7.48
CA ALA A 176 -14.67 -3.28 -8.58
C ALA A 176 -14.30 -4.58 -9.31
N THR A 177 -15.24 -5.10 -10.13
CA THR A 177 -15.00 -6.29 -10.95
C THR A 177 -13.72 -6.16 -11.77
N GLY A 178 -12.84 -7.12 -11.63
CA GLY A 178 -11.53 -7.14 -12.26
C GLY A 178 -10.40 -6.54 -11.40
N GLY A 179 -10.71 -6.01 -10.22
CA GLY A 179 -9.73 -5.62 -9.21
C GLY A 179 -9.31 -6.79 -8.31
N THR A 180 -8.43 -6.53 -7.34
CA THR A 180 -7.89 -7.56 -6.44
C THR A 180 -8.71 -7.76 -5.16
N ALA A 181 -9.53 -6.78 -4.75
CA ALA A 181 -10.36 -6.87 -3.54
C ALA A 181 -11.76 -7.44 -3.86
N PHE A 182 -11.81 -8.65 -4.41
CA PHE A 182 -13.05 -9.26 -4.90
C PHE A 182 -14.12 -9.48 -3.82
N SER A 183 -13.76 -9.54 -2.55
CA SER A 183 -14.71 -9.58 -1.44
C SER A 183 -15.62 -8.36 -1.38
N PHE A 184 -15.21 -7.25 -2.02
CA PHE A 184 -15.91 -5.96 -2.00
C PHE A 184 -16.63 -5.61 -3.31
N PHE A 185 -16.66 -6.48 -4.31
CA PHE A 185 -17.30 -6.17 -5.60
C PHE A 185 -18.78 -5.78 -5.50
N GLU A 186 -19.47 -6.28 -4.48
CA GLU A 186 -20.89 -5.96 -4.23
C GLU A 186 -21.09 -4.56 -3.61
N PHE A 187 -20.05 -3.97 -3.00
CA PHE A 187 -20.15 -2.63 -2.39
C PHE A 187 -20.09 -1.50 -3.43
N GLY A 188 -19.74 -1.82 -4.68
CA GLY A 188 -19.69 -0.86 -5.77
C GLY A 188 -18.73 0.30 -5.50
N PRO A 189 -19.07 1.54 -5.95
CA PRO A 189 -18.19 2.69 -5.80
C PRO A 189 -18.11 3.26 -4.38
N TYR A 190 -18.85 2.68 -3.43
CA TYR A 190 -18.97 3.21 -2.06
C TYR A 190 -17.77 2.93 -1.17
N VAL A 191 -16.83 2.10 -1.62
CA VAL A 191 -15.62 1.74 -0.88
C VAL A 191 -14.37 1.97 -1.71
N LEU A 192 -13.26 2.22 -1.02
CA LEU A 192 -11.92 2.24 -1.60
C LEU A 192 -11.12 1.12 -0.94
N CYS A 193 -10.44 0.29 -1.72
CA CYS A 193 -9.69 -0.85 -1.19
C CYS A 193 -8.27 -0.90 -1.74
N LYS A 194 -7.40 -1.54 -0.95
CA LYS A 194 -6.10 -2.03 -1.44
C LYS A 194 -5.74 -3.30 -0.70
N THR A 195 -5.50 -4.37 -1.44
CA THR A 195 -4.98 -5.63 -0.92
C THR A 195 -3.45 -5.62 -0.87
N GLY A 196 -2.89 -6.40 0.02
CA GLY A 196 -1.45 -6.62 0.15
C GLY A 196 -1.15 -8.06 0.53
N THR A 197 -0.02 -8.56 0.07
CA THR A 197 0.52 -9.88 0.41
C THR A 197 2.00 -9.66 0.72
N ALA A 198 2.34 -9.63 2.01
CA ALA A 198 3.67 -9.23 2.45
C ALA A 198 4.49 -10.45 2.85
N GLN A 199 5.60 -10.67 2.14
CA GLN A 199 6.61 -11.65 2.53
C GLN A 199 7.33 -11.19 3.80
N HIS A 200 7.81 -12.13 4.60
CA HIS A 200 8.54 -11.81 5.83
C HIS A 200 9.78 -12.69 6.02
N ALA A 201 10.67 -12.27 6.93
CA ALA A 201 12.00 -12.85 7.11
C ALA A 201 12.02 -14.34 7.52
N GLY A 202 10.91 -14.89 7.97
CA GLY A 202 10.77 -16.32 8.30
C GLY A 202 10.39 -17.21 7.10
N GLN A 203 10.11 -16.61 5.94
CA GLN A 203 9.65 -17.33 4.75
C GLN A 203 10.82 -17.93 3.98
N THR A 204 11.46 -18.95 4.59
CA THR A 204 12.60 -19.69 3.97
C THR A 204 12.16 -20.95 3.22
N SER A 205 10.87 -21.27 3.27
CA SER A 205 10.25 -22.41 2.58
C SER A 205 8.83 -22.07 2.16
N ASP A 206 8.26 -22.83 1.22
CA ASP A 206 6.87 -22.72 0.78
C ASP A 206 5.84 -23.05 1.88
N GLU A 207 6.31 -23.51 3.04
CA GLU A 207 5.45 -23.83 4.21
C GLU A 207 5.09 -22.59 5.03
N VAL A 208 5.84 -21.48 4.90
CA VAL A 208 5.58 -20.24 5.64
C VAL A 208 4.84 -19.26 4.74
N LEU A 209 3.55 -19.06 5.02
CA LEU A 209 2.69 -18.19 4.24
C LEU A 209 3.02 -16.70 4.48
N PRO A 210 2.84 -15.82 3.49
CA PRO A 210 2.97 -14.37 3.67
C PRO A 210 1.89 -13.83 4.61
N HIS A 211 2.08 -12.60 5.09
CA HIS A 211 1.03 -11.88 5.82
C HIS A 211 -0.02 -11.38 4.83
N ALA A 212 -1.30 -11.65 5.14
CA ALA A 212 -2.44 -11.19 4.37
C ALA A 212 -2.89 -9.80 4.84
N TRP A 213 -2.98 -8.84 3.92
CA TRP A 213 -3.35 -7.45 4.21
C TRP A 213 -4.50 -6.95 3.35
N ILE A 214 -5.34 -6.13 3.94
CA ILE A 214 -6.27 -5.26 3.21
C ILE A 214 -6.47 -3.97 3.98
N THR A 215 -6.61 -2.85 3.26
CA THR A 215 -7.11 -1.59 3.81
C THR A 215 -8.34 -1.16 3.02
N VAL A 216 -9.32 -0.61 3.73
CA VAL A 216 -10.61 -0.15 3.19
C VAL A 216 -10.91 1.23 3.75
N ALA A 217 -11.33 2.15 2.89
CA ALA A 217 -11.88 3.44 3.31
C ALA A 217 -13.37 3.50 2.95
N TYR A 218 -14.22 3.88 3.90
CA TYR A 218 -15.68 3.95 3.79
C TYR A 218 -16.25 5.18 4.51
N PRO A 219 -17.24 5.90 3.93
CA PRO A 219 -17.61 5.88 2.51
C PRO A 219 -16.44 6.32 1.59
N GLY A 220 -16.43 5.87 0.33
CA GLY A 220 -15.32 6.13 -0.59
C GLY A 220 -15.10 7.60 -0.95
N ASP A 221 -16.14 8.42 -0.96
CA ASP A 221 -16.03 9.84 -1.33
C ASP A 221 -15.52 10.70 -0.17
N ASN A 222 -16.05 10.49 1.02
CA ASN A 222 -15.63 11.18 2.25
C ASN A 222 -15.49 10.15 3.37
N PRO A 223 -14.33 9.49 3.50
CA PRO A 223 -14.16 8.39 4.45
C PRO A 223 -14.34 8.82 5.90
N GLU A 224 -15.26 8.14 6.58
CA GLU A 224 -15.51 8.23 8.03
C GLU A 224 -14.84 7.09 8.78
N MET A 225 -14.55 5.99 8.06
CA MET A 225 -13.82 4.84 8.58
C MET A 225 -12.67 4.45 7.67
N ILE A 226 -11.52 4.17 8.27
CA ILE A 226 -10.41 3.43 7.64
C ILE A 226 -10.26 2.11 8.39
N LEU A 227 -10.49 1.02 7.70
CA LEU A 227 -10.34 -0.33 8.24
C LEU A 227 -9.09 -0.99 7.63
N THR A 228 -8.16 -1.39 8.47
CA THR A 228 -7.00 -2.19 8.05
C THR A 228 -7.02 -3.53 8.77
N VAL A 229 -6.98 -4.60 8.02
CA VAL A 229 -6.88 -5.97 8.53
C VAL A 229 -5.57 -6.58 8.10
N MET A 230 -4.86 -7.15 9.05
CA MET A 230 -3.65 -7.95 8.83
C MET A 230 -3.83 -9.30 9.52
N LEU A 231 -3.58 -10.37 8.78
CA LEU A 231 -3.54 -11.73 9.31
C LEU A 231 -2.11 -12.25 9.16
N ASP A 232 -1.54 -12.64 10.29
CA ASP A 232 -0.16 -13.12 10.36
C ASP A 232 -0.02 -14.49 9.70
N SER A 233 0.92 -14.59 8.75
CA SER A 233 1.27 -15.84 8.07
C SER A 233 0.04 -16.61 7.53
N ALA A 234 -0.92 -15.87 6.96
CA ALA A 234 -2.21 -16.41 6.57
C ALA A 234 -2.37 -16.63 5.06
N GLY A 235 -1.52 -16.03 4.23
CA GLY A 235 -1.61 -16.16 2.78
C GLY A 235 -1.88 -14.85 2.04
N GLU A 236 -2.75 -14.89 1.04
CA GLU A 236 -3.03 -13.71 0.19
C GLU A 236 -4.10 -12.80 0.79
N GLY A 237 -3.83 -11.49 0.76
CA GLY A 237 -4.75 -10.47 1.29
C GLY A 237 -6.15 -10.53 0.69
N SER A 238 -6.25 -10.85 -0.60
CA SER A 238 -7.52 -10.96 -1.32
C SER A 238 -8.42 -12.10 -0.81
N TYR A 239 -7.81 -13.23 -0.43
CA TYR A 239 -8.53 -14.44 -0.02
C TYR A 239 -8.76 -14.50 1.49
N GLU A 240 -7.81 -14.00 2.29
CA GLU A 240 -7.84 -14.18 3.73
C GLU A 240 -8.29 -12.91 4.47
N ALA A 241 -7.62 -11.77 4.25
CA ALA A 241 -7.95 -10.53 4.94
C ALA A 241 -9.22 -9.86 4.38
N GLY A 242 -9.49 -10.01 3.07
CA GLY A 242 -10.65 -9.42 2.41
C GLY A 242 -12.00 -9.85 3.00
N PRO A 243 -12.29 -11.14 3.16
CA PRO A 243 -13.54 -11.61 3.79
C PRO A 243 -13.73 -11.11 5.22
N VAL A 244 -12.66 -11.06 6.02
CA VAL A 244 -12.72 -10.54 7.39
C VAL A 244 -13.07 -9.05 7.40
N ALA A 245 -12.41 -8.26 6.54
CA ALA A 245 -12.72 -6.84 6.43
C ALA A 245 -14.15 -6.60 5.93
N LYS A 246 -14.64 -7.43 4.98
CA LYS A 246 -16.03 -7.36 4.49
C LYS A 246 -17.03 -7.60 5.63
N GLU A 247 -16.83 -8.62 6.46
CA GLU A 247 -17.72 -8.92 7.58
C GLU A 247 -17.73 -7.79 8.62
N ILE A 248 -16.55 -7.23 8.93
CA ILE A 248 -16.46 -6.09 9.87
C ILE A 248 -17.22 -4.89 9.32
N LEU A 249 -17.03 -4.52 8.07
CA LEU A 249 -17.71 -3.39 7.45
C LEU A 249 -19.23 -3.62 7.38
N GLY A 250 -19.69 -4.84 7.02
CA GLY A 250 -21.11 -5.17 6.99
C GLY A 250 -21.77 -4.98 8.35
N ARG A 251 -21.13 -5.45 9.42
CA ARG A 251 -21.66 -5.25 10.80
C ARG A 251 -21.63 -3.80 11.25
N TRP A 252 -20.65 -3.02 10.83
CA TRP A 252 -20.60 -1.59 11.12
C TRP A 252 -21.80 -0.88 10.52
N GLN A 253 -22.16 -1.19 9.26
CA GLN A 253 -23.32 -0.60 8.57
C GLN A 253 -24.68 -0.96 9.21
N GLU A 254 -24.77 -2.08 9.94
CA GLU A 254 -25.99 -2.49 10.65
C GLU A 254 -26.21 -1.71 11.97
N VAL A 255 -25.19 -1.04 12.48
CA VAL A 255 -25.20 -0.34 13.78
C VAL A 255 -25.43 1.17 13.62
N GLU A 256 -25.11 1.73 12.45
CA GLU A 256 -25.40 3.11 12.09
C GLU A 256 -26.87 3.28 11.59
#